data_a2716c3f3e1302819d6dea052b060fbb
#
_entry.id   a2716c3f3e1302819d6dea052b060fbb
#
_cell.length_a   1.000
_cell.length_b   1.000
_cell.length_c   1.000
_cell.angle_alpha   90.00
_cell.angle_beta   90.00
_cell.angle_gamma   90.00
#
_symmetry.space_group_name_H-M   'P 1'
#
loop_
_entity.id
_entity.type
_entity.pdbx_description
1 polymer ?
#
loop_
_entity_poly.entity_id
_entity_poly.type
_entity_poly.pdbx_seq_one_letter_code
_entity_poly.pdbx_strand_id
1 'polypeptide(L)'
;MEYSILFMDESGSGSKGPSKVNFWVTVGVLSNLDKHQAITEDLNSIRKKNMRLYNRELKGTDISKNHLNPGIDKMIVAKDISDLVTKYDMHIFVTASNMATSIKRLENKFTASNVKNGLQAKDIARELLLERLSIFLNYKRTKSMLNLLVWDLSDNNELMDFSAITESYVNPHDHKKLNSTVIPHILGGLSHEWAELQIADLISNYALNYVADGIYSDADKEKSDAFKLYLYPVLQSNNHGEIEGTGFKIIVNKN
;
A
#
# COMPACT_ATOMS: atom_id res chain seq x y z
N MET A 1 10.37 23.27 -8.12
CA MET A 1 9.64 22.63 -7.00
C MET A 1 9.19 21.30 -7.55
N GLU A 2 9.62 20.21 -6.94
CA GLU A 2 9.21 18.87 -7.37
C GLU A 2 7.93 18.52 -6.63
N TYR A 3 6.99 17.89 -7.34
CA TYR A 3 5.73 17.42 -6.78
C TYR A 3 5.75 15.90 -6.76
N SER A 4 5.55 15.32 -5.58
CA SER A 4 5.38 13.89 -5.44
C SER A 4 3.99 13.58 -4.92
N ILE A 5 3.45 12.47 -5.36
CA ILE A 5 2.14 11.97 -4.94
C ILE A 5 2.34 10.60 -4.33
N LEU A 6 1.79 10.40 -3.13
CA LEU A 6 1.64 9.07 -2.54
C LEU A 6 0.28 8.54 -2.95
N PHE A 7 0.28 7.55 -3.81
CA PHE A 7 -0.90 6.80 -4.21
C PHE A 7 -1.07 5.62 -3.27
N MET A 8 -2.26 5.43 -2.73
CA MET A 8 -2.50 4.45 -1.68
C MET A 8 -3.69 3.57 -2.01
N ASP A 9 -3.51 2.28 -1.76
CA ASP A 9 -4.58 1.29 -1.85
C ASP A 9 -4.40 0.19 -0.81
N GLU A 10 -5.42 -0.62 -0.62
CA GLU A 10 -5.45 -1.63 0.42
C GLU A 10 -6.04 -2.97 -0.03
N SER A 11 -5.57 -4.02 0.62
CA SER A 11 -6.14 -5.35 0.49
C SER A 11 -6.36 -5.96 1.86
N GLY A 12 -7.53 -6.55 2.06
CA GLY A 12 -7.88 -7.20 3.31
C GLY A 12 -9.20 -7.94 3.24
N SER A 13 -9.47 -8.76 4.21
CA SER A 13 -10.73 -9.48 4.25
C SER A 13 -11.75 -8.76 5.10
N GLY A 14 -12.60 -7.96 4.45
CA GLY A 14 -13.91 -7.62 5.00
C GLY A 14 -14.94 -8.76 4.87
N SER A 15 -14.57 -9.91 4.29
CA SER A 15 -15.51 -10.98 3.96
C SER A 15 -15.94 -11.79 5.17
N LYS A 16 -17.25 -11.91 5.33
CA LYS A 16 -17.93 -12.76 6.30
C LYS A 16 -17.84 -14.24 5.87
N GLY A 17 -16.70 -14.91 6.04
CA GLY A 17 -16.52 -16.31 5.69
C GLY A 17 -15.61 -17.06 6.69
N PRO A 18 -15.67 -18.41 6.75
CA PRO A 18 -14.83 -19.20 7.66
C PRO A 18 -13.34 -19.18 7.32
N SER A 19 -12.94 -18.77 6.11
CA SER A 19 -11.57 -18.59 5.65
C SER A 19 -11.08 -17.14 5.84
N LYS A 20 -11.22 -16.59 7.05
CA LYS A 20 -10.92 -15.18 7.30
C LYS A 20 -9.41 -14.96 7.38
N VAL A 21 -8.83 -14.38 6.34
CA VAL A 21 -7.55 -13.71 6.45
C VAL A 21 -7.77 -12.48 7.35
N ASN A 22 -7.31 -12.54 8.59
CA ASN A 22 -7.45 -11.44 9.56
C ASN A 22 -6.38 -10.35 9.36
N PHE A 23 -5.79 -10.26 8.16
CA PHE A 23 -4.82 -9.23 7.82
C PHE A 23 -5.45 -8.12 7.00
N TRP A 24 -4.99 -6.92 7.27
CA TRP A 24 -5.21 -5.76 6.44
C TRP A 24 -3.87 -5.22 6.00
N VAL A 25 -3.69 -5.07 4.71
CA VAL A 25 -2.47 -4.56 4.09
C VAL A 25 -2.78 -3.24 3.42
N THR A 26 -1.96 -2.22 3.70
CA THR A 26 -2.02 -0.93 3.03
C THR A 26 -0.71 -0.70 2.30
N VAL A 27 -0.78 -0.27 1.07
CA VAL A 27 0.38 0.03 0.22
C VAL A 27 0.37 1.50 -0.17
N GLY A 28 1.53 2.12 -0.13
CA GLY A 28 1.79 3.45 -0.66
C GLY A 28 2.85 3.40 -1.76
N VAL A 29 2.53 3.99 -2.89
CA VAL A 29 3.43 4.19 -4.04
C VAL A 29 3.72 5.68 -4.15
N LEU A 30 4.90 6.11 -3.74
CA LEU A 30 5.33 7.50 -3.88
C LEU A 30 6.01 7.67 -5.23
N SER A 31 5.45 8.53 -6.07
CA SER A 31 5.92 8.81 -7.42
C SER A 31 5.99 10.30 -7.71
N ASN A 32 6.88 10.71 -8.59
CA ASN A 32 6.94 12.08 -9.10
C ASN A 32 5.87 12.29 -10.18
N LEU A 33 5.16 13.40 -10.09
CA LEU A 33 4.05 13.71 -10.99
C LEU A 33 4.48 13.84 -12.46
N ASP A 34 5.68 14.30 -12.72
CA ASP A 34 6.25 14.45 -14.06
C ASP A 34 6.47 13.11 -14.79
N LYS A 35 6.52 12.00 -14.05
CA LYS A 35 6.67 10.64 -14.60
C LYS A 35 5.34 9.94 -14.89
N HIS A 36 4.22 10.50 -14.45
CA HIS A 36 2.90 9.85 -14.50
C HIS A 36 2.51 9.34 -15.90
N GLN A 37 2.67 10.16 -16.94
CA GLN A 37 2.32 9.77 -18.29
C GLN A 37 3.16 8.57 -18.78
N ALA A 38 4.46 8.60 -18.56
CA ALA A 38 5.35 7.52 -18.96
C ALA A 38 5.08 6.22 -18.19
N ILE A 39 4.77 6.32 -16.89
CA ILE A 39 4.34 5.17 -16.05
C ILE A 39 3.05 4.58 -16.63
N THR A 40 2.08 5.42 -17.00
CA THR A 40 0.81 5.00 -17.57
C THR A 40 1.00 4.26 -18.90
N GLU A 41 1.86 4.76 -19.79
CA GLU A 41 2.17 4.11 -21.09
C GLU A 41 2.84 2.75 -20.89
N ASP A 42 3.78 2.65 -19.98
CA ASP A 42 4.47 1.38 -19.69
C ASP A 42 3.54 0.37 -18.99
N LEU A 43 2.72 0.80 -18.03
CA LEU A 43 1.72 -0.07 -17.40
C LEU A 43 0.72 -0.61 -18.44
N ASN A 44 0.29 0.22 -19.39
CA ASN A 44 -0.56 -0.20 -20.50
C ASN A 44 0.14 -1.27 -21.37
N SER A 45 1.45 -1.16 -21.57
CA SER A 45 2.24 -2.16 -22.30
C SER A 45 2.33 -3.48 -21.53
N ILE A 46 2.50 -3.43 -20.20
CA ILE A 46 2.45 -4.61 -19.32
C ILE A 46 1.07 -5.28 -19.39
N ARG A 47 -0.01 -4.49 -19.38
CA ARG A 47 -1.39 -5.00 -19.50
C ARG A 47 -1.60 -5.70 -20.84
N LYS A 48 -1.20 -5.10 -21.95
CA LYS A 48 -1.31 -5.70 -23.29
C LYS A 48 -0.53 -7.00 -23.41
N LYS A 49 0.65 -7.07 -22.78
CA LYS A 49 1.50 -8.27 -22.79
C LYS A 49 0.87 -9.42 -22.00
N ASN A 50 0.29 -9.13 -20.83
CA ASN A 50 -0.09 -10.14 -19.85
C ASN A 50 -1.60 -10.44 -19.80
N MET A 51 -2.46 -9.58 -20.36
CA MET A 51 -3.92 -9.71 -20.26
C MET A 51 -4.57 -9.85 -21.63
N ARG A 52 -5.44 -10.86 -21.79
CA ARG A 52 -6.27 -10.99 -22.99
C ARG A 52 -7.30 -9.86 -23.12
N LEU A 53 -7.76 -9.31 -21.99
CA LEU A 53 -8.73 -8.21 -21.91
C LEU A 53 -8.02 -6.93 -21.45
N TYR A 54 -7.12 -6.41 -22.27
CA TYR A 54 -6.28 -5.25 -21.99
C TYR A 54 -7.05 -3.92 -21.78
N ASN A 55 -8.35 -3.88 -22.07
CA ASN A 55 -9.21 -2.70 -21.87
C ASN A 55 -9.68 -2.56 -20.40
N ARG A 56 -9.32 -3.48 -19.51
CA ARG A 56 -9.68 -3.43 -18.10
C ARG A 56 -8.48 -3.02 -17.27
N GLU A 57 -8.75 -2.49 -16.09
CA GLU A 57 -7.74 -2.26 -15.07
C GLU A 57 -6.97 -3.53 -14.74
N LEU A 58 -5.71 -3.36 -14.39
CA LEU A 58 -4.89 -4.44 -13.85
C LEU A 58 -5.18 -4.55 -12.35
N LYS A 59 -6.18 -5.35 -11.97
CA LYS A 59 -6.55 -5.57 -10.57
C LYS A 59 -5.91 -6.82 -10.00
N GLY A 60 -5.36 -6.70 -8.79
CA GLY A 60 -4.76 -7.83 -8.07
C GLY A 60 -5.73 -8.99 -7.89
N THR A 61 -7.02 -8.72 -7.65
CA THR A 61 -8.06 -9.74 -7.54
C THR A 61 -8.37 -10.45 -8.87
N ASP A 62 -8.24 -9.77 -10.01
CA ASP A 62 -8.55 -10.34 -11.33
C ASP A 62 -7.44 -11.30 -11.80
N ILE A 63 -6.21 -11.09 -11.34
CA ILE A 63 -5.09 -12.01 -11.57
C ILE A 63 -5.33 -13.36 -10.88
N SER A 64 -6.07 -13.39 -9.77
CA SER A 64 -6.45 -14.63 -9.08
C SER A 64 -7.60 -15.38 -9.75
N LYS A 65 -8.40 -14.73 -10.59
CA LYS A 65 -9.60 -15.32 -11.19
C LYS A 65 -9.27 -15.92 -12.55
N ASN A 66 -8.78 -17.17 -12.56
CA ASN A 66 -8.41 -17.90 -13.78
C ASN A 66 -9.48 -17.91 -14.87
N HIS A 67 -10.77 -17.75 -14.52
CA HIS A 67 -11.86 -17.71 -15.50
C HIS A 67 -11.96 -16.38 -16.27
N LEU A 68 -11.49 -15.26 -15.68
CA LEU A 68 -11.46 -13.94 -16.34
C LEU A 68 -10.20 -13.77 -17.20
N ASN A 69 -9.08 -14.28 -16.73
CA ASN A 69 -7.77 -14.18 -17.38
C ASN A 69 -7.02 -15.52 -17.30
N PRO A 70 -7.46 -16.56 -18.03
CA PRO A 70 -6.78 -17.84 -17.98
C PRO A 70 -5.36 -17.71 -18.55
N GLY A 71 -4.38 -18.13 -17.74
CA GLY A 71 -2.98 -18.19 -18.13
C GLY A 71 -2.17 -16.91 -17.87
N ILE A 72 -2.67 -15.99 -17.03
CA ILE A 72 -1.79 -14.94 -16.49
C ILE A 72 -0.75 -15.60 -15.59
N ASP A 73 0.52 -15.35 -15.90
CA ASP A 73 1.64 -15.73 -15.06
C ASP A 73 1.88 -14.64 -14.00
N LYS A 74 1.56 -14.96 -12.74
CA LYS A 74 1.68 -14.05 -11.60
C LYS A 74 3.13 -13.64 -11.35
N MET A 75 4.08 -14.55 -11.60
CA MET A 75 5.51 -14.28 -11.46
C MET A 75 5.97 -13.25 -12.49
N ILE A 76 5.51 -13.37 -13.75
CA ILE A 76 5.85 -12.42 -14.82
C ILE A 76 5.24 -11.04 -14.51
N VAL A 77 3.99 -10.98 -14.08
CA VAL A 77 3.36 -9.71 -13.71
C VAL A 77 4.10 -9.03 -12.56
N ALA A 78 4.43 -9.76 -11.49
CA ALA A 78 5.19 -9.20 -10.36
C ALA A 78 6.57 -8.69 -10.80
N LYS A 79 7.24 -9.42 -11.68
CA LYS A 79 8.53 -8.99 -12.27
C LYS A 79 8.37 -7.73 -13.10
N ASP A 80 7.41 -7.68 -14.01
CA ASP A 80 7.18 -6.51 -14.88
C ASP A 80 6.86 -5.26 -14.03
N ILE A 81 6.10 -5.39 -12.93
CA ILE A 81 5.83 -4.29 -11.98
C ILE A 81 7.09 -3.90 -11.21
N SER A 82 7.90 -4.85 -10.77
CA SER A 82 9.19 -4.57 -10.12
C SER A 82 10.14 -3.78 -11.02
N ASP A 83 10.23 -4.19 -12.29
CA ASP A 83 11.04 -3.50 -13.31
C ASP A 83 10.52 -2.06 -13.54
N LEU A 84 9.19 -1.87 -13.56
CA LEU A 84 8.55 -0.57 -13.69
C LEU A 84 8.85 0.35 -12.49
N VAL A 85 8.71 -0.17 -11.26
CA VAL A 85 9.04 0.54 -10.01
C VAL A 85 10.50 1.01 -10.03
N THR A 86 11.42 0.13 -10.40
CA THR A 86 12.85 0.43 -10.48
C THR A 86 13.14 1.46 -11.57
N LYS A 87 12.55 1.31 -12.77
CA LYS A 87 12.75 2.21 -13.90
C LYS A 87 12.39 3.66 -13.58
N TYR A 88 11.34 3.87 -12.81
CA TYR A 88 10.83 5.21 -12.49
C TYR A 88 11.23 5.70 -11.10
N ASP A 89 12.09 4.96 -10.38
CA ASP A 89 12.55 5.31 -9.02
C ASP A 89 11.37 5.61 -8.09
N MET A 90 10.35 4.73 -8.12
CA MET A 90 9.21 4.85 -7.23
C MET A 90 9.57 4.28 -5.85
N HIS A 91 9.06 4.91 -4.79
CA HIS A 91 9.28 4.44 -3.43
C HIS A 91 8.03 3.73 -2.92
N ILE A 92 8.17 2.45 -2.57
CA ILE A 92 7.07 1.59 -2.17
C ILE A 92 7.11 1.32 -0.68
N PHE A 93 5.98 1.53 -0.02
CA PHE A 93 5.78 1.24 1.39
C PHE A 93 4.64 0.24 1.54
N VAL A 94 4.87 -0.82 2.29
CA VAL A 94 3.88 -1.86 2.59
C VAL A 94 3.73 -1.99 4.10
N THR A 95 2.53 -1.87 4.58
CA THR A 95 2.21 -2.04 5.99
C THR A 95 1.08 -3.05 6.16
N ALA A 96 1.20 -3.90 7.16
CA ALA A 96 0.20 -4.92 7.43
C ALA A 96 -0.14 -4.99 8.92
N SER A 97 -1.39 -5.26 9.23
CA SER A 97 -1.88 -5.43 10.59
C SER A 97 -2.83 -6.62 10.70
N ASN A 98 -2.69 -7.36 11.80
CA ASN A 98 -3.64 -8.40 12.18
C ASN A 98 -4.68 -7.82 13.16
N MET A 99 -5.97 -8.06 12.94
CA MET A 99 -7.06 -7.49 13.74
C MET A 99 -6.94 -7.73 15.25
N ALA A 100 -6.50 -8.93 15.67
CA ALA A 100 -6.39 -9.26 17.09
C ALA A 100 -5.28 -8.48 17.82
N THR A 101 -4.18 -8.16 17.13
CA THR A 101 -3.04 -7.42 17.68
C THR A 101 -3.29 -5.92 17.70
N SER A 102 -4.08 -5.47 16.75
CA SER A 102 -4.39 -4.07 16.57
C SER A 102 -5.10 -3.48 17.78
N ILE A 103 -6.08 -4.18 18.32
CA ILE A 103 -6.83 -3.73 19.50
C ILE A 103 -5.92 -3.58 20.73
N LYS A 104 -5.09 -4.59 21.01
CA LYS A 104 -4.20 -4.58 22.19
C LYS A 104 -3.13 -3.48 22.15
N ARG A 105 -2.61 -3.14 20.96
CA ARG A 105 -1.61 -2.08 20.82
C ARG A 105 -2.20 -0.70 21.07
N LEU A 106 -3.46 -0.51 20.69
CA LEU A 106 -4.17 0.76 20.86
C LEU A 106 -4.54 1.05 22.30
N GLU A 107 -4.96 0.01 23.05
CA GLU A 107 -5.25 0.14 24.47
C GLU A 107 -4.06 0.72 25.28
N ASN A 108 -2.83 0.51 24.79
CA ASN A 108 -1.61 1.01 25.43
C ASN A 108 -1.14 2.39 24.92
N LYS A 109 -1.61 2.86 23.76
CA LYS A 109 -1.14 4.11 23.14
C LYS A 109 -2.14 5.27 23.22
N PHE A 110 -3.41 4.99 23.32
CA PHE A 110 -4.47 5.98 23.32
C PHE A 110 -5.20 5.97 24.66
N THR A 111 -5.26 7.12 25.33
CA THR A 111 -6.10 7.29 26.51
C THR A 111 -7.55 6.94 26.17
N ALA A 112 -8.21 6.24 27.07
CA ALA A 112 -9.50 5.55 26.93
C ALA A 112 -10.68 6.33 26.32
N SER A 113 -10.55 7.63 26.07
CA SER A 113 -11.59 8.47 25.47
C SER A 113 -11.79 8.27 23.96
N ASN A 114 -10.74 7.83 23.21
CA ASN A 114 -10.80 7.69 21.77
C ASN A 114 -10.97 6.21 21.31
N VAL A 115 -10.85 5.26 22.24
CA VAL A 115 -10.90 3.81 21.94
C VAL A 115 -12.34 3.29 21.94
N LYS A 116 -13.35 4.08 22.33
CA LYS A 116 -14.74 3.62 22.43
C LYS A 116 -15.35 3.08 21.13
N ASN A 117 -14.75 3.36 19.97
CA ASN A 117 -15.24 2.92 18.65
C ASN A 117 -14.28 1.94 17.91
N GLY A 118 -13.27 1.37 18.62
CA GLY A 118 -12.42 0.30 18.08
C GLY A 118 -11.80 0.65 16.73
N LEU A 119 -10.61 1.27 16.73
CA LEU A 119 -9.81 1.38 15.51
C LEU A 119 -9.66 -0.02 14.90
N GLN A 120 -10.07 -0.16 13.66
CA GLN A 120 -10.01 -1.43 12.94
C GLN A 120 -8.56 -1.71 12.50
N ALA A 121 -8.25 -2.93 12.14
CA ALA A 121 -6.92 -3.31 11.64
C ALA A 121 -6.47 -2.43 10.45
N LYS A 122 -7.42 -2.00 9.61
CA LYS A 122 -7.19 -1.10 8.50
C LYS A 122 -6.61 0.25 8.94
N ASP A 123 -7.14 0.84 10.02
CA ASP A 123 -6.72 2.16 10.50
C ASP A 123 -5.28 2.12 11.01
N ILE A 124 -4.89 1.00 11.61
CA ILE A 124 -3.50 0.80 12.06
C ILE A 124 -2.56 0.59 10.88
N ALA A 125 -2.96 -0.17 9.87
CA ALA A 125 -2.14 -0.32 8.67
C ALA A 125 -1.93 1.04 7.98
N ARG A 126 -2.96 1.88 7.91
CA ARG A 126 -2.91 3.25 7.39
C ARG A 126 -2.00 4.16 8.24
N GLU A 127 -2.15 4.13 9.56
CA GLU A 127 -1.29 4.89 10.49
C GLU A 127 0.18 4.51 10.32
N LEU A 128 0.47 3.22 10.22
CA LEU A 128 1.83 2.74 9.98
C LEU A 128 2.40 3.20 8.64
N LEU A 129 1.57 3.28 7.60
CA LEU A 129 1.98 3.80 6.30
C LEU A 129 2.40 5.27 6.40
N LEU A 130 1.59 6.10 7.06
CA LEU A 130 1.93 7.51 7.29
C LEU A 130 3.19 7.66 8.15
N GLU A 131 3.40 6.79 9.14
CA GLU A 131 4.64 6.75 9.93
C GLU A 131 5.86 6.46 9.03
N ARG A 132 5.77 5.48 8.11
CA ARG A 132 6.86 5.15 7.18
C ARG A 132 7.15 6.29 6.22
N LEU A 133 6.11 6.89 5.65
CA LEU A 133 6.24 8.09 4.82
C LEU A 133 6.94 9.24 5.58
N SER A 134 6.51 9.51 6.82
CA SER A 134 7.10 10.56 7.65
C SER A 134 8.59 10.32 7.90
N ILE A 135 8.97 9.08 8.26
CA ILE A 135 10.38 8.71 8.47
C ILE A 135 11.19 8.95 7.19
N PHE A 136 10.66 8.51 6.04
CA PHE A 136 11.32 8.67 4.75
C PHE A 136 11.52 10.14 4.37
N LEU A 137 10.47 10.96 4.46
CA LEU A 137 10.52 12.38 4.11
C LEU A 137 11.45 13.18 5.04
N ASN A 138 11.41 12.88 6.34
CA ASN A 138 12.30 13.52 7.31
C ASN A 138 13.77 13.13 7.09
N TYR A 139 14.01 11.89 6.68
CA TYR A 139 15.34 11.39 6.40
C TYR A 139 15.95 11.99 5.12
N LYS A 140 15.19 12.04 4.03
CA LYS A 140 15.63 12.60 2.74
C LYS A 140 15.84 14.12 2.80
N ARG A 141 15.43 14.82 3.87
CA ARG A 141 15.51 16.29 4.03
C ARG A 141 15.01 17.05 2.80
N THR A 142 14.04 16.53 2.11
CA THR A 142 13.47 17.11 0.88
C THR A 142 12.60 18.33 1.21
N LYS A 143 13.25 19.45 1.55
CA LYS A 143 12.54 20.71 1.91
C LYS A 143 11.78 21.36 0.75
N SER A 144 11.95 20.86 -0.48
CA SER A 144 11.40 21.47 -1.71
C SER A 144 10.31 20.63 -2.39
N MET A 145 9.96 19.48 -1.84
CA MET A 145 8.92 18.61 -2.43
C MET A 145 7.57 18.86 -1.74
N LEU A 146 6.55 19.12 -2.54
CA LEU A 146 5.18 19.10 -2.07
C LEU A 146 4.60 17.70 -2.28
N ASN A 147 4.11 17.09 -1.22
CA ASN A 147 3.56 15.75 -1.26
C ASN A 147 2.03 15.79 -1.13
N LEU A 148 1.35 15.23 -2.11
CA LEU A 148 -0.08 14.99 -2.09
C LEU A 148 -0.35 13.53 -1.70
N LEU A 149 -1.50 13.28 -1.09
CA LEU A 149 -1.97 11.95 -0.74
C LEU A 149 -3.19 11.64 -1.60
N VAL A 150 -3.16 10.54 -2.34
CA VAL A 150 -4.26 10.07 -3.18
C VAL A 150 -4.64 8.66 -2.75
N TRP A 151 -5.92 8.45 -2.49
CA TRP A 151 -6.50 7.18 -2.07
C TRP A 151 -7.45 6.63 -3.14
N ASP A 152 -7.42 5.31 -3.39
CA ASP A 152 -8.41 4.69 -4.28
C ASP A 152 -9.82 4.86 -3.71
N LEU A 153 -10.68 5.50 -4.48
CA LEU A 153 -12.01 5.94 -4.06
C LEU A 153 -12.99 4.77 -4.19
N SER A 154 -12.98 3.86 -3.22
CA SER A 154 -13.96 2.79 -3.12
C SER A 154 -15.22 3.20 -2.36
N ASP A 155 -15.08 4.10 -1.35
CA ASP A 155 -16.17 4.61 -0.53
C ASP A 155 -15.83 6.02 0.03
N ASN A 156 -16.76 6.97 -0.11
CA ASN A 156 -16.60 8.34 0.41
C ASN A 156 -16.47 8.38 1.95
N ASN A 157 -17.10 7.46 2.69
CA ASN A 157 -16.97 7.40 4.14
C ASN A 157 -15.56 6.98 4.57
N GLU A 158 -14.94 6.06 3.85
CA GLU A 158 -13.56 5.64 4.10
C GLU A 158 -12.57 6.77 3.86
N LEU A 159 -12.82 7.61 2.86
CA LEU A 159 -12.00 8.79 2.60
C LEU A 159 -12.05 9.78 3.76
N MET A 160 -13.23 10.01 4.35
CA MET A 160 -13.40 10.91 5.51
C MET A 160 -12.70 10.37 6.75
N ASP A 161 -12.84 9.06 7.02
CA ASP A 161 -12.20 8.40 8.16
C ASP A 161 -10.67 8.50 8.05
N PHE A 162 -10.12 8.25 6.86
CA PHE A 162 -8.68 8.32 6.65
C PHE A 162 -8.16 9.76 6.67
N SER A 163 -8.92 10.73 6.17
CA SER A 163 -8.58 12.16 6.29
C SER A 163 -8.42 12.57 7.74
N ALA A 164 -9.33 12.14 8.62
CA ALA A 164 -9.24 12.42 10.05
C ALA A 164 -7.99 11.81 10.70
N ILE A 165 -7.61 10.58 10.30
CA ILE A 165 -6.36 9.95 10.74
C ILE A 165 -5.16 10.79 10.27
N THR A 166 -5.14 11.20 9.00
CA THR A 166 -4.06 11.99 8.42
C THR A 166 -3.90 13.35 9.09
N GLU A 167 -5.01 14.06 9.33
CA GLU A 167 -4.99 15.34 10.04
C GLU A 167 -4.42 15.21 11.46
N SER A 168 -4.74 14.10 12.16
CA SER A 168 -4.16 13.82 13.48
C SER A 168 -2.65 13.54 13.42
N TYR A 169 -2.15 13.13 12.26
CA TYR A 169 -0.72 12.84 12.03
C TYR A 169 0.09 14.08 11.64
N VAL A 170 -0.55 15.12 11.11
CA VAL A 170 0.12 16.38 10.76
C VAL A 170 0.18 17.27 12.01
N ASN A 171 1.17 17.03 12.86
CA ASN A 171 1.46 17.93 13.97
C ASN A 171 2.84 18.54 13.81
N PRO A 172 2.96 19.85 13.57
CA PRO A 172 4.26 20.50 13.33
C PRO A 172 5.22 20.45 14.53
N HIS A 173 4.74 20.10 15.72
CA HIS A 173 5.53 20.04 16.95
C HIS A 173 6.03 18.63 17.30
N ASP A 174 5.64 17.59 16.55
CA ASP A 174 6.08 16.23 16.78
C ASP A 174 6.94 15.74 15.61
N HIS A 175 8.24 15.56 15.86
CA HIS A 175 9.23 15.11 14.85
C HIS A 175 8.96 13.70 14.28
N LYS A 176 8.03 12.96 14.85
CA LYS A 176 7.57 11.65 14.35
C LYS A 176 6.41 11.78 13.37
N LYS A 177 5.89 12.98 13.15
CA LYS A 177 4.71 13.23 12.33
C LYS A 177 5.08 13.83 10.99
N LEU A 178 4.15 13.78 10.04
CA LEU A 178 4.32 14.32 8.70
C LEU A 178 4.80 15.77 8.77
N ASN A 179 5.84 16.06 8.04
CA ASN A 179 6.40 17.40 8.00
C ASN A 179 5.51 18.37 7.18
N SER A 180 5.82 19.66 7.23
CA SER A 180 5.08 20.72 6.54
C SER A 180 5.06 20.62 5.00
N THR A 181 5.75 19.63 4.42
CA THR A 181 5.75 19.39 2.97
C THR A 181 4.63 18.47 2.51
N VAL A 182 3.87 17.88 3.42
CA VAL A 182 2.71 17.04 3.11
C VAL A 182 1.44 17.86 3.28
N ILE A 183 0.60 17.87 2.25
CA ILE A 183 -0.75 18.42 2.36
C ILE A 183 -1.59 17.41 3.15
N PRO A 184 -2.18 17.81 4.30
CA PRO A 184 -2.85 16.87 5.21
C PRO A 184 -4.23 16.40 4.72
N HIS A 185 -4.58 16.70 3.50
CA HIS A 185 -5.84 16.29 2.89
C HIS A 185 -5.60 15.15 1.92
N ILE A 186 -6.44 14.12 2.01
CA ILE A 186 -6.43 13.00 1.09
C ILE A 186 -7.39 13.31 -0.05
N LEU A 187 -6.91 13.16 -1.27
CA LEU A 187 -7.70 13.26 -2.48
C LEU A 187 -8.18 11.86 -2.87
N GLY A 188 -9.43 11.75 -3.29
CA GLY A 188 -9.95 10.54 -3.90
C GLY A 188 -9.47 10.44 -5.35
N GLY A 189 -8.91 9.29 -5.72
CA GLY A 189 -8.53 8.95 -7.08
C GLY A 189 -9.33 7.75 -7.59
N LEU A 190 -9.54 7.69 -8.91
CA LEU A 190 -10.15 6.52 -9.55
C LEU A 190 -9.02 5.66 -10.13
N SER A 191 -8.95 4.40 -9.73
CA SER A 191 -7.84 3.51 -10.14
C SER A 191 -7.70 3.35 -11.64
N HIS A 192 -8.82 3.46 -12.41
CA HIS A 192 -8.75 3.41 -13.86
C HIS A 192 -8.10 4.65 -14.52
N GLU A 193 -8.00 5.77 -13.79
CA GLU A 193 -7.36 7.00 -14.25
C GLU A 193 -5.87 7.09 -13.84
N TRP A 194 -5.49 6.40 -12.74
CA TRP A 194 -4.15 6.48 -12.16
C TRP A 194 -3.43 5.14 -12.20
N ALA A 195 -2.37 5.07 -13.01
CA ALA A 195 -1.54 3.87 -13.12
C ALA A 195 -0.93 3.46 -11.77
N GLU A 196 -0.53 4.43 -10.97
CA GLU A 196 0.10 4.22 -9.67
C GLU A 196 -0.88 3.63 -8.64
N LEU A 197 -2.19 3.96 -8.70
CA LEU A 197 -3.21 3.29 -7.89
C LEU A 197 -3.36 1.81 -8.28
N GLN A 198 -3.31 1.48 -9.59
CA GLN A 198 -3.32 0.10 -10.03
C GLN A 198 -2.08 -0.68 -9.57
N ILE A 199 -0.91 -0.01 -9.55
CA ILE A 199 0.32 -0.61 -9.00
C ILE A 199 0.16 -0.86 -7.50
N ALA A 200 -0.44 0.08 -6.76
CA ALA A 200 -0.71 -0.08 -5.33
C ALA A 200 -1.66 -1.25 -5.05
N ASP A 201 -2.77 -1.38 -5.81
CA ASP A 201 -3.72 -2.53 -5.72
C ASP A 201 -3.01 -3.86 -5.96
N LEU A 202 -2.20 -3.93 -7.01
CA LEU A 202 -1.44 -5.13 -7.31
C LEU A 202 -0.51 -5.51 -6.15
N ILE A 203 0.33 -4.59 -5.71
CA ILE A 203 1.30 -4.84 -4.66
C ILE A 203 0.58 -5.20 -3.36
N SER A 204 -0.54 -4.51 -3.01
CA SER A 204 -1.31 -4.80 -1.81
C SER A 204 -1.87 -6.23 -1.81
N ASN A 205 -2.37 -6.67 -2.96
CA ASN A 205 -2.91 -8.02 -3.11
C ASN A 205 -1.82 -9.11 -3.03
N TYR A 206 -0.66 -8.90 -3.63
CA TYR A 206 0.48 -9.82 -3.52
C TYR A 206 1.05 -9.86 -2.10
N ALA A 207 1.18 -8.69 -1.46
CA ALA A 207 1.64 -8.57 -0.08
C ALA A 207 0.69 -9.25 0.90
N LEU A 208 -0.65 -9.14 0.68
CA LEU A 208 -1.64 -9.85 1.50
C LEU A 208 -1.42 -11.35 1.46
N ASN A 209 -1.18 -11.92 0.27
CA ASN A 209 -0.91 -13.35 0.14
C ASN A 209 0.42 -13.75 0.79
N TYR A 210 1.45 -12.88 0.72
CA TYR A 210 2.73 -13.11 1.39
C TYR A 210 2.60 -13.12 2.91
N VAL A 211 1.89 -12.15 3.51
CA VAL A 211 1.71 -12.13 4.98
C VAL A 211 0.76 -13.21 5.49
N ALA A 212 -0.13 -13.70 4.62
CA ALA A 212 -1.05 -14.80 4.91
C ALA A 212 -0.41 -16.19 4.75
N ASP A 213 0.65 -16.29 3.97
CA ASP A 213 1.34 -17.56 3.67
C ASP A 213 1.92 -18.19 4.96
N GLY A 214 1.66 -19.47 5.13
CA GLY A 214 2.04 -20.20 6.33
C GLY A 214 1.12 -19.99 7.55
N ILE A 215 0.14 -19.06 7.47
CA ILE A 215 -0.85 -18.82 8.50
C ILE A 215 -2.22 -19.33 8.06
N TYR A 216 -2.53 -19.18 6.78
CA TYR A 216 -3.80 -19.55 6.19
C TYR A 216 -3.61 -20.47 4.98
N SER A 217 -4.45 -21.51 4.91
CA SER A 217 -4.39 -22.53 3.86
C SER A 217 -4.87 -22.06 2.49
N ASP A 218 -5.56 -20.94 2.44
CA ASP A 218 -6.15 -20.34 1.23
C ASP A 218 -5.32 -19.19 0.64
N ALA A 219 -4.14 -18.90 1.23
CA ALA A 219 -3.20 -17.97 0.64
C ALA A 219 -2.73 -18.46 -0.73
N ASP A 220 -2.71 -17.57 -1.71
CA ASP A 220 -2.20 -17.86 -3.05
C ASP A 220 -0.65 -17.94 -3.01
N LYS A 221 -0.16 -19.17 -2.97
CA LYS A 221 1.28 -19.45 -2.83
C LYS A 221 2.12 -18.83 -3.94
N GLU A 222 1.62 -18.84 -5.17
CA GLU A 222 2.33 -18.27 -6.31
C GLU A 222 2.48 -16.75 -6.17
N LYS A 223 1.45 -16.07 -5.67
CA LYS A 223 1.54 -14.62 -5.34
C LYS A 223 2.49 -14.35 -4.19
N SER A 224 2.49 -15.19 -3.16
CA SER A 224 3.42 -15.09 -2.03
C SER A 224 4.86 -15.19 -2.51
N ASP A 225 5.17 -16.21 -3.32
CA ASP A 225 6.52 -16.43 -3.88
C ASP A 225 6.92 -15.28 -4.82
N ALA A 226 5.99 -14.80 -5.66
CA ALA A 226 6.22 -13.67 -6.56
C ALA A 226 6.49 -12.37 -5.79
N PHE A 227 5.74 -12.11 -4.72
CA PHE A 227 6.02 -10.96 -3.84
C PHE A 227 7.42 -11.03 -3.26
N LYS A 228 7.77 -12.16 -2.65
CA LYS A 228 9.07 -12.38 -2.02
C LYS A 228 10.24 -12.21 -3.00
N LEU A 229 10.08 -12.72 -4.23
CA LEU A 229 11.16 -12.75 -5.21
C LEU A 229 11.34 -11.43 -5.95
N TYR A 230 10.25 -10.74 -6.28
CA TYR A 230 10.30 -9.57 -7.15
C TYR A 230 9.88 -8.27 -6.48
N LEU A 231 8.81 -8.26 -5.68
CA LEU A 231 8.25 -7.02 -5.14
C LEU A 231 8.90 -6.61 -3.82
N TYR A 232 9.23 -7.57 -2.95
CA TYR A 232 9.89 -7.26 -1.68
C TYR A 232 11.24 -6.56 -1.85
N PRO A 233 12.14 -6.97 -2.79
CA PRO A 233 13.42 -6.31 -2.98
C PRO A 233 13.36 -4.86 -3.46
N VAL A 234 12.24 -4.42 -4.06
CA VAL A 234 12.04 -3.04 -4.54
C VAL A 234 11.28 -2.16 -3.57
N LEU A 235 10.95 -2.67 -2.38
CA LEU A 235 10.38 -1.85 -1.31
C LEU A 235 11.43 -0.85 -0.80
N GLN A 236 10.95 0.27 -0.28
CA GLN A 236 11.83 1.30 0.27
C GLN A 236 12.75 0.73 1.36
N SER A 237 14.04 0.94 1.22
CA SER A 237 15.05 0.59 2.23
C SER A 237 15.65 1.84 2.88
N ASN A 238 16.25 1.65 4.06
CA ASN A 238 17.10 2.66 4.68
C ASN A 238 18.50 2.69 4.03
N ASN A 239 19.41 3.53 4.53
CA ASN A 239 20.77 3.64 4.01
C ASN A 239 21.65 2.40 4.22
N HIS A 240 21.21 1.47 5.08
CA HIS A 240 21.89 0.20 5.31
C HIS A 240 21.28 -0.92 4.45
N GLY A 241 20.33 -0.60 3.57
CA GLY A 241 19.61 -1.57 2.74
C GLY A 241 18.52 -2.36 3.48
N GLU A 242 18.17 -1.95 4.72
CA GLU A 242 17.14 -2.64 5.50
C GLU A 242 15.74 -2.20 5.06
N ILE A 243 14.95 -3.16 4.61
CA ILE A 243 13.55 -2.95 4.18
C ILE A 243 12.61 -3.04 5.39
N GLU A 244 12.86 -4.01 6.29
CA GLU A 244 12.05 -4.17 7.50
C GLU A 244 12.06 -2.92 8.37
N GLY A 245 10.87 -2.48 8.76
CA GLY A 245 10.73 -1.25 9.55
C GLY A 245 10.88 0.05 8.75
N THR A 246 11.27 -0.02 7.47
CA THR A 246 11.34 1.14 6.56
C THR A 246 10.28 1.05 5.48
N GLY A 247 10.45 0.18 4.50
CA GLY A 247 9.49 -0.04 3.42
C GLY A 247 8.48 -1.13 3.72
N PHE A 248 8.77 -2.00 4.69
CA PHE A 248 7.90 -3.09 5.10
C PHE A 248 7.71 -3.11 6.62
N LYS A 249 6.46 -3.11 7.06
CA LYS A 249 6.12 -3.18 8.47
C LYS A 249 4.91 -4.06 8.72
N ILE A 250 5.11 -5.15 9.45
CA ILE A 250 4.03 -6.04 9.89
C ILE A 250 3.85 -5.92 11.39
N ILE A 251 2.59 -5.88 11.82
CA ILE A 251 2.20 -6.09 13.21
C ILE A 251 1.40 -7.38 13.29
N VAL A 252 2.06 -8.44 13.71
CA VAL A 252 1.45 -9.76 13.93
C VAL A 252 1.47 -10.14 15.39
N ASN A 253 0.41 -10.79 15.83
CA ASN A 253 0.44 -11.53 17.08
C ASN A 253 1.29 -12.78 16.86
N LYS A 254 2.44 -12.85 17.49
CA LYS A 254 3.13 -14.12 17.67
C LYS A 254 2.44 -14.82 18.85
N ASN A 255 1.43 -15.66 18.52
CA ASN A 255 0.89 -16.59 19.51
C ASN A 255 1.97 -17.57 19.93
#